data_64f21cc8254e6a40c5a55a172e9abc98
#
_entry.id   64f21cc8254e6a40c5a55a172e9abc98
#
_cell.length_a   1.000
_cell.length_b   1.000
_cell.length_c   1.000
_cell.angle_alpha   90.00
_cell.angle_beta   90.00
_cell.angle_gamma   90.00
#
_symmetry.space_group_name_H-M   'P 1'
#
loop_
_entity.id
_entity.type
_entity.pdbx_description
1 polymer ?
#
loop_
_entity_poly.entity_id
_entity_poly.type
_entity_poly.pdbx_seq_one_letter_code
_entity_poly.pdbx_strand_id
1 'polypeptide(L)'
;PYDLLVSIPLNMGAEVIARSGLGNEMNFVPVDNHNFLSKAHDNVFAIGDAADLPTSKAGSVAHFAVDIFTENFVDYVHGRPMREQFDGHANCFIESGSGKGMLIDFNYDTEPLPGKYPLPGVGPFSLLQETESNHWGKLMFKWVYWNVLLEGRAMPIPALMSMAGKIREEV
;
A
#
# COMPACT_ATOMS: atom_id res chain seq x y z
N PRO A 1 17.74 16.13 29.33
CA PRO A 1 18.00 14.74 29.64
C PRO A 1 16.70 13.96 29.67
N TYR A 2 16.72 12.71 29.22
CA TYR A 2 15.59 11.77 29.23
C TYR A 2 16.12 10.39 29.63
N ASP A 3 15.29 9.60 30.30
CA ASP A 3 15.68 8.26 30.76
C ASP A 3 15.41 7.17 29.69
N LEU A 4 14.51 7.47 28.74
CA LEU A 4 14.19 6.60 27.61
C LEU A 4 13.90 7.45 26.37
N LEU A 5 14.50 7.09 25.24
CA LEU A 5 14.18 7.63 23.91
C LEU A 5 13.66 6.50 23.02
N VAL A 6 12.43 6.66 22.53
CA VAL A 6 11.89 5.84 21.45
C VAL A 6 11.82 6.69 20.19
N SER A 7 12.55 6.29 19.16
CA SER A 7 12.67 7.05 17.92
C SER A 7 12.60 6.12 16.71
N ILE A 8 11.98 6.59 15.63
CA ILE A 8 12.00 5.94 14.33
C ILE A 8 13.19 6.51 13.56
N PRO A 9 14.17 5.68 13.15
CA PRO A 9 15.29 6.16 12.34
C PRO A 9 14.81 6.61 10.96
N LEU A 10 15.63 7.45 10.32
CA LEU A 10 15.38 7.85 8.94
C LEU A 10 15.48 6.62 8.02
N ASN A 11 14.39 6.28 7.35
CA ASN A 11 14.33 5.20 6.37
C ASN A 11 14.58 5.79 4.97
N MET A 12 15.53 5.21 4.26
CA MET A 12 15.91 5.61 2.91
C MET A 12 15.78 4.42 1.95
N GLY A 13 15.71 4.69 0.67
CA GLY A 13 15.80 3.66 -0.36
C GLY A 13 17.17 2.98 -0.39
N ALA A 14 17.24 1.84 -1.06
CA ALA A 14 18.46 1.04 -1.13
C ALA A 14 19.61 1.81 -1.81
N GLU A 15 20.83 1.60 -1.34
CA GLU A 15 22.05 2.26 -1.87
C GLU A 15 22.27 1.98 -3.37
N VAL A 16 21.78 0.85 -3.89
CA VAL A 16 21.84 0.54 -5.31
C VAL A 16 21.12 1.58 -6.16
N ILE A 17 20.05 2.19 -5.65
CA ILE A 17 19.30 3.25 -6.36
C ILE A 17 20.17 4.52 -6.46
N ALA A 18 20.83 4.91 -5.36
CA ALA A 18 21.78 6.02 -5.40
C ALA A 18 22.91 5.78 -6.41
N ARG A 19 23.54 4.59 -6.36
CA ARG A 19 24.65 4.25 -7.27
C ARG A 19 24.23 4.16 -8.74
N SER A 20 22.97 3.85 -9.03
CA SER A 20 22.46 3.82 -10.39
C SER A 20 22.10 5.19 -10.97
N GLY A 21 22.08 6.22 -10.12
CA GLY A 21 21.66 7.57 -10.52
C GLY A 21 20.16 7.72 -10.74
N LEU A 22 19.35 6.74 -10.32
CA LEU A 22 17.90 6.75 -10.51
C LEU A 22 17.14 7.42 -9.38
N GLY A 23 17.76 7.61 -8.23
CA GLY A 23 17.11 8.04 -7.00
C GLY A 23 17.11 9.54 -6.77
N ASN A 24 16.16 9.98 -5.94
CA ASN A 24 16.19 11.29 -5.29
C ASN A 24 17.14 11.30 -4.08
N GLU A 25 17.14 12.40 -3.31
CA GLU A 25 17.98 12.57 -2.11
C GLU A 25 17.75 11.50 -1.02
N MET A 26 16.58 10.86 -1.03
CA MET A 26 16.20 9.78 -0.11
C MET A 26 16.42 8.39 -0.72
N ASN A 27 17.04 8.29 -1.88
CA ASN A 27 17.26 7.05 -2.63
C ASN A 27 15.97 6.35 -3.07
N PHE A 28 14.87 7.07 -3.28
CA PHE A 28 13.66 6.54 -3.94
C PHE A 28 13.64 6.99 -5.40
N VAL A 29 13.15 6.11 -6.28
CA VAL A 29 13.02 6.43 -7.71
C VAL A 29 11.80 7.33 -7.94
N PRO A 30 11.97 8.58 -8.42
CA PRO A 30 10.85 9.43 -8.78
C PRO A 30 10.06 8.83 -9.95
N VAL A 31 8.80 8.52 -9.73
CA VAL A 31 7.90 7.92 -10.73
C VAL A 31 6.61 8.71 -10.87
N ASP A 32 5.88 8.47 -11.95
CA ASP A 32 4.49 8.85 -12.05
C ASP A 32 3.67 8.04 -11.03
N ASN A 33 2.85 8.72 -10.23
CA ASN A 33 2.16 8.13 -9.10
C ASN A 33 1.09 7.09 -9.50
N HIS A 34 0.65 7.12 -10.76
CA HIS A 34 -0.46 6.31 -11.24
C HIS A 34 -0.01 5.12 -12.09
N ASN A 35 1.10 5.26 -12.83
CA ASN A 35 1.56 4.23 -13.77
C ASN A 35 2.98 3.72 -13.50
N PHE A 36 3.68 4.29 -12.51
CA PHE A 36 5.00 3.88 -12.01
C PHE A 36 6.18 4.10 -12.96
N LEU A 37 5.98 4.76 -14.11
CA LEU A 37 7.06 5.09 -15.02
C LEU A 37 7.97 6.14 -14.40
N SER A 38 9.27 5.97 -14.50
CA SER A 38 10.25 6.94 -14.03
C SER A 38 10.05 8.31 -14.69
N LYS A 39 10.15 9.38 -13.89
CA LYS A 39 10.09 10.76 -14.40
C LYS A 39 11.34 11.17 -15.19
N ALA A 40 12.43 10.39 -15.06
CA ALA A 40 13.70 10.68 -15.73
C ALA A 40 14.00 9.75 -16.91
N HIS A 41 13.37 8.59 -16.98
CA HIS A 41 13.66 7.55 -17.98
C HIS A 41 12.37 6.91 -18.46
N ASP A 42 12.21 6.84 -19.77
CA ASP A 42 11.03 6.32 -20.45
C ASP A 42 10.94 4.78 -20.50
N ASN A 43 11.96 4.09 -20.03
CA ASN A 43 12.07 2.63 -20.02
C ASN A 43 12.38 2.03 -18.63
N VAL A 44 12.22 2.84 -17.57
CA VAL A 44 12.43 2.43 -16.17
C VAL A 44 11.14 2.58 -15.39
N PHE A 45 10.77 1.53 -14.68
CA PHE A 45 9.64 1.52 -13.75
C PHE A 45 10.12 1.21 -12.34
N ALA A 46 9.46 1.77 -11.33
CA ALA A 46 9.69 1.39 -9.94
C ALA A 46 8.36 1.27 -9.20
N ILE A 47 8.24 0.23 -8.37
CA ILE A 47 7.07 -0.07 -7.54
C ILE A 47 7.50 -0.40 -6.11
N GLY A 48 6.53 -0.46 -5.20
CA GLY A 48 6.77 -0.79 -3.80
C GLY A 48 7.70 0.22 -3.11
N ASP A 49 8.55 -0.28 -2.23
CA ASP A 49 9.41 0.55 -1.38
C ASP A 49 10.49 1.32 -2.16
N ALA A 50 10.82 0.88 -3.38
CA ALA A 50 11.80 1.56 -4.23
C ALA A 50 11.26 2.85 -4.86
N ALA A 51 9.93 2.95 -5.04
CA ALA A 51 9.29 4.07 -5.71
C ALA A 51 9.05 5.25 -4.77
N ASP A 52 9.23 6.47 -5.28
CA ASP A 52 8.87 7.70 -4.58
C ASP A 52 7.37 7.99 -4.75
N LEU A 53 6.57 7.22 -4.02
CA LEU A 53 5.10 7.35 -4.01
C LEU A 53 4.64 8.01 -2.70
N PRO A 54 3.66 8.92 -2.73
CA PRO A 54 3.11 9.58 -1.55
C PRO A 54 2.12 8.66 -0.80
N THR A 55 2.52 7.43 -0.54
CA THR A 55 1.75 6.43 0.20
C THR A 55 2.65 5.63 1.12
N SER A 56 2.08 4.73 1.91
CA SER A 56 2.81 3.89 2.86
C SER A 56 3.79 2.97 2.15
N LYS A 57 4.99 2.79 2.71
CA LYS A 57 5.96 1.76 2.31
C LYS A 57 5.54 0.43 2.95
N ALA A 58 4.49 -0.19 2.41
CA ALA A 58 3.86 -1.39 2.96
C ALA A 58 3.68 -2.48 1.90
N GLY A 59 3.70 -3.73 2.34
CA GLY A 59 3.52 -4.88 1.44
C GLY A 59 2.18 -4.88 0.70
N SER A 60 1.11 -4.36 1.31
CA SER A 60 -0.18 -4.19 0.64
C SER A 60 -0.11 -3.21 -0.53
N VAL A 61 0.58 -2.09 -0.36
CA VAL A 61 0.80 -1.10 -1.42
C VAL A 61 1.56 -1.71 -2.58
N ALA A 62 2.64 -2.46 -2.29
CA ALA A 62 3.41 -3.14 -3.33
C ALA A 62 2.56 -4.17 -4.09
N HIS A 63 1.69 -4.91 -3.39
CA HIS A 63 0.79 -5.89 -3.99
C HIS A 63 -0.23 -5.22 -4.94
N PHE A 64 -0.93 -4.19 -4.47
CA PHE A 64 -1.89 -3.44 -5.29
C PHE A 64 -1.21 -2.74 -6.47
N ALA A 65 0.00 -2.21 -6.26
CA ALA A 65 0.79 -1.61 -7.34
C ALA A 65 1.15 -2.63 -8.43
N VAL A 66 1.45 -3.89 -8.08
CA VAL A 66 1.78 -4.94 -9.05
C VAL A 66 0.61 -5.23 -9.99
N ASP A 67 -0.62 -5.28 -9.49
CA ASP A 67 -1.80 -5.52 -10.32
C ASP A 67 -1.93 -4.43 -11.40
N ILE A 68 -1.89 -3.16 -11.00
CA ILE A 68 -1.95 -2.01 -11.91
C ILE A 68 -0.73 -1.95 -12.84
N PHE A 69 0.46 -2.18 -12.30
CA PHE A 69 1.69 -2.19 -13.08
C PHE A 69 1.68 -3.25 -14.18
N THR A 70 1.17 -4.44 -13.89
CA THR A 70 1.16 -5.55 -14.84
C THR A 70 0.36 -5.19 -16.09
N GLU A 71 -0.83 -4.63 -15.94
CA GLU A 71 -1.67 -4.20 -17.07
C GLU A 71 -1.00 -3.06 -17.85
N ASN A 72 -0.49 -2.05 -17.16
CA ASN A 72 0.21 -0.93 -17.78
C ASN A 72 1.50 -1.37 -18.50
N PHE A 73 2.26 -2.29 -17.91
CA PHE A 73 3.49 -2.79 -18.51
C PHE A 73 3.22 -3.60 -19.80
N VAL A 74 2.17 -4.41 -19.82
CA VAL A 74 1.71 -5.10 -21.03
C VAL A 74 1.32 -4.10 -22.12
N ASP A 75 0.59 -3.04 -21.77
CA ASP A 75 0.25 -1.99 -22.73
C ASP A 75 1.49 -1.25 -23.23
N TYR A 76 2.41 -0.90 -22.34
CA TYR A 76 3.67 -0.24 -22.68
C TYR A 76 4.52 -1.06 -23.69
N VAL A 77 4.73 -2.35 -23.41
CA VAL A 77 5.52 -3.23 -24.30
C VAL A 77 4.91 -3.36 -25.70
N HIS A 78 3.57 -3.27 -25.80
CA HIS A 78 2.87 -3.31 -27.08
C HIS A 78 2.69 -1.94 -27.74
N GLY A 79 3.29 -0.88 -27.18
CA GLY A 79 3.17 0.48 -27.71
C GLY A 79 1.77 1.07 -27.57
N ARG A 80 0.96 0.56 -26.64
CA ARG A 80 -0.38 1.06 -26.30
C ARG A 80 -0.29 2.06 -25.15
N PRO A 81 -1.24 2.99 -25.04
CA PRO A 81 -1.30 3.89 -23.88
C PRO A 81 -1.61 3.12 -22.60
N MET A 82 -0.84 3.36 -21.56
CA MET A 82 -1.11 2.88 -20.20
C MET A 82 -2.40 3.53 -19.67
N ARG A 83 -3.38 2.73 -19.26
CA ARG A 83 -4.73 3.18 -18.92
C ARG A 83 -5.07 3.04 -17.45
N GLU A 84 -4.46 2.05 -16.80
CA GLU A 84 -4.72 1.80 -15.38
C GLU A 84 -4.09 2.90 -14.52
N GLN A 85 -4.81 3.29 -13.48
CA GLN A 85 -4.42 4.41 -12.63
C GLN A 85 -4.41 3.96 -11.17
N PHE A 86 -3.21 3.75 -10.63
CA PHE A 86 -3.04 3.49 -9.21
C PHE A 86 -3.45 4.71 -8.39
N ASP A 87 -4.23 4.50 -7.34
CA ASP A 87 -4.75 5.57 -6.48
C ASP A 87 -4.02 5.69 -5.14
N GLY A 88 -2.93 4.93 -4.93
CA GLY A 88 -2.18 4.94 -3.68
C GLY A 88 -2.77 4.06 -2.58
N HIS A 89 -3.68 3.15 -2.92
CA HIS A 89 -4.36 2.28 -1.97
C HIS A 89 -3.40 1.59 -1.02
N ALA A 90 -3.63 1.77 0.27
CA ALA A 90 -2.92 1.14 1.37
C ALA A 90 -3.92 0.55 2.36
N ASN A 91 -3.74 -0.72 2.69
CA ASN A 91 -4.57 -1.43 3.66
C ASN A 91 -3.64 -2.15 4.66
N CYS A 92 -3.68 -1.77 5.93
CA CYS A 92 -2.73 -2.24 6.92
C CYS A 92 -3.38 -2.62 8.25
N PHE A 93 -3.05 -3.82 8.74
CA PHE A 93 -3.33 -4.20 10.13
C PHE A 93 -2.18 -3.75 11.04
N ILE A 94 -2.51 -3.05 12.11
CA ILE A 94 -1.59 -2.54 13.13
C ILE A 94 -1.93 -3.23 14.44
N GLU A 95 -0.95 -3.96 15.02
CA GLU A 95 -1.09 -4.52 16.36
C GLU A 95 -1.01 -3.40 17.41
N SER A 96 -1.99 -3.36 18.31
CA SER A 96 -2.02 -2.41 19.41
C SER A 96 -1.70 -3.04 20.78
N GLY A 97 -1.50 -4.35 20.81
CA GLY A 97 -1.24 -5.12 22.03
C GLY A 97 -2.50 -5.74 22.64
N SER A 98 -2.31 -6.55 23.68
CA SER A 98 -3.41 -7.21 24.43
C SER A 98 -4.39 -8.01 23.55
N GLY A 99 -3.91 -8.61 22.44
CA GLY A 99 -4.75 -9.38 21.52
C GLY A 99 -5.69 -8.52 20.67
N LYS A 100 -5.38 -7.25 20.48
CA LYS A 100 -6.13 -6.32 19.65
C LYS A 100 -5.29 -5.78 18.52
N GLY A 101 -5.97 -5.41 17.43
CA GLY A 101 -5.37 -4.73 16.29
C GLY A 101 -6.32 -3.69 15.73
N MET A 102 -5.75 -2.78 14.96
CA MET A 102 -6.45 -1.76 14.21
C MET A 102 -6.28 -2.03 12.72
N LEU A 103 -7.31 -1.79 11.93
CA LEU A 103 -7.24 -1.80 10.47
C LEU A 103 -7.37 -0.38 9.97
N ILE A 104 -6.44 0.03 9.10
CA ILE A 104 -6.48 1.29 8.36
C ILE A 104 -6.58 1.00 6.86
N ASP A 105 -7.31 1.85 6.15
CA ASP A 105 -7.54 1.74 4.72
C ASP A 105 -7.69 3.13 4.12
N PHE A 106 -6.79 3.53 3.21
CA PHE A 106 -6.68 4.89 2.69
C PHE A 106 -6.01 4.91 1.31
N ASN A 107 -6.07 6.05 0.63
CA ASN A 107 -5.37 6.27 -0.63
C ASN A 107 -4.83 7.73 -0.74
N TYR A 108 -4.42 8.17 -1.93
CA TYR A 108 -3.89 9.53 -2.14
C TYR A 108 -4.87 10.64 -1.75
N ASP A 109 -6.17 10.42 -1.98
CA ASP A 109 -7.21 11.44 -1.85
C ASP A 109 -8.02 11.32 -0.56
N THR A 110 -7.89 10.22 0.15
CA THR A 110 -8.72 9.91 1.30
C THR A 110 -7.87 9.39 2.45
N GLU A 111 -7.83 10.13 3.53
CA GLU A 111 -7.22 9.72 4.79
C GLU A 111 -7.94 8.49 5.39
N PRO A 112 -7.31 7.78 6.35
CA PRO A 112 -7.99 6.68 7.02
C PRO A 112 -9.30 7.12 7.67
N LEU A 113 -10.39 6.48 7.32
CA LEU A 113 -11.73 6.77 7.83
C LEU A 113 -12.25 5.62 8.70
N PRO A 114 -13.09 5.89 9.72
CA PRO A 114 -13.79 4.87 10.47
C PRO A 114 -14.81 4.13 9.60
N GLY A 115 -15.24 2.95 10.07
CA GLY A 115 -16.25 2.18 9.36
C GLY A 115 -16.12 0.68 9.49
N LYS A 116 -16.66 -0.04 8.51
CA LYS A 116 -16.60 -1.51 8.41
C LYS A 116 -15.93 -1.94 7.10
N TYR A 117 -15.17 -3.05 7.18
CA TYR A 117 -14.40 -3.54 6.04
C TYR A 117 -14.54 -5.06 5.91
N PRO A 118 -14.57 -5.64 4.70
CA PRO A 118 -14.60 -4.97 3.39
C PRO A 118 -16.01 -4.50 2.96
N LEU A 119 -17.07 -4.92 3.66
CA LEU A 119 -18.46 -4.65 3.27
C LEU A 119 -19.15 -3.71 4.26
N PRO A 120 -19.98 -2.77 3.77
CA PRO A 120 -20.73 -1.85 4.61
C PRO A 120 -21.61 -2.59 5.62
N GLY A 121 -21.51 -2.21 6.89
CA GLY A 121 -22.38 -2.73 7.96
C GLY A 121 -22.19 -4.20 8.36
N VAL A 122 -21.55 -5.01 7.53
CA VAL A 122 -21.48 -6.49 7.69
C VAL A 122 -20.04 -6.99 7.80
N GLY A 123 -19.07 -6.22 7.36
CA GLY A 123 -17.67 -6.65 7.36
C GLY A 123 -17.18 -7.00 8.77
N PRO A 124 -16.38 -8.06 8.93
CA PRO A 124 -15.92 -8.52 10.25
C PRO A 124 -14.92 -7.55 10.88
N PHE A 125 -14.29 -6.70 10.06
CA PHE A 125 -13.26 -5.79 10.53
C PHE A 125 -13.80 -4.37 10.74
N SER A 126 -13.28 -3.69 11.76
CA SER A 126 -13.60 -2.29 12.03
C SER A 126 -12.41 -1.42 11.65
N LEU A 127 -12.68 -0.40 10.83
CA LEU A 127 -11.67 0.60 10.47
C LEU A 127 -11.47 1.58 11.62
N LEU A 128 -10.21 1.95 11.88
CA LEU A 128 -9.76 2.88 12.93
C LEU A 128 -10.23 2.51 14.35
N GLN A 129 -10.51 1.25 14.62
CA GLN A 129 -10.89 0.75 15.93
C GLN A 129 -9.99 -0.42 16.34
N GLU A 130 -9.59 -0.42 17.61
CA GLU A 130 -8.94 -1.57 18.23
C GLU A 130 -9.96 -2.67 18.51
N THR A 131 -9.82 -3.79 17.83
CA THR A 131 -10.70 -4.95 18.01
C THR A 131 -9.91 -6.26 17.99
N GLU A 132 -10.45 -7.28 18.66
CA GLU A 132 -9.93 -8.64 18.57
C GLU A 132 -10.11 -9.24 17.16
N SER A 133 -11.20 -8.87 16.46
CA SER A 133 -11.42 -9.33 15.10
C SER A 133 -10.33 -8.83 14.13
N ASN A 134 -9.85 -7.61 14.30
CA ASN A 134 -8.73 -7.09 13.52
C ASN A 134 -7.43 -7.83 13.81
N HIS A 135 -7.16 -8.17 15.07
CA HIS A 135 -6.03 -9.00 15.45
C HIS A 135 -6.09 -10.38 14.78
N TRP A 136 -7.23 -11.06 14.87
CA TRP A 136 -7.40 -12.35 14.19
C TRP A 136 -7.31 -12.23 12.67
N GLY A 137 -7.81 -11.15 12.08
CA GLY A 137 -7.66 -10.85 10.66
C GLY A 137 -6.19 -10.78 10.25
N LYS A 138 -5.36 -10.10 11.03
CA LYS A 138 -3.91 -10.04 10.80
C LYS A 138 -3.25 -11.42 10.89
N LEU A 139 -3.60 -12.23 11.88
CA LEU A 139 -3.04 -13.57 12.01
C LEU A 139 -3.44 -14.46 10.82
N MET A 140 -4.70 -14.40 10.39
CA MET A 140 -5.17 -15.12 9.19
C MET A 140 -4.46 -14.64 7.92
N PHE A 141 -4.12 -13.34 7.83
CA PHE A 141 -3.42 -12.79 6.67
C PHE A 141 -2.05 -13.46 6.44
N LYS A 142 -1.38 -13.93 7.48
CA LYS A 142 -0.15 -14.72 7.34
C LYS A 142 -0.35 -15.95 6.45
N TRP A 143 -1.48 -16.66 6.63
CA TRP A 143 -1.81 -17.80 5.78
C TRP A 143 -2.11 -17.39 4.34
N VAL A 144 -2.87 -16.30 4.17
CA VAL A 144 -3.18 -15.71 2.83
C VAL A 144 -1.90 -15.30 2.12
N TYR A 145 -0.97 -14.66 2.82
CA TYR A 145 0.30 -14.26 2.26
C TYR A 145 1.08 -15.45 1.67
N TRP A 146 1.23 -16.52 2.43
CA TRP A 146 2.01 -17.69 2.00
C TRP A 146 1.31 -18.57 0.97
N ASN A 147 -0.02 -18.71 1.02
CA ASN A 147 -0.76 -19.68 0.21
C ASN A 147 -1.57 -19.06 -0.94
N VAL A 148 -1.66 -17.75 -1.00
CA VAL A 148 -2.38 -17.04 -2.06
C VAL A 148 -1.44 -16.05 -2.75
N LEU A 149 -0.91 -15.07 -2.03
CA LEU A 149 -0.15 -13.97 -2.64
C LEU A 149 1.17 -14.42 -3.23
N LEU A 150 1.99 -15.17 -2.49
CA LEU A 150 3.28 -15.67 -2.99
C LEU A 150 3.14 -16.73 -4.08
N GLU A 151 1.97 -17.34 -4.22
CA GLU A 151 1.66 -18.25 -5.32
C GLU A 151 1.12 -17.52 -6.57
N GLY A 152 1.03 -16.18 -6.54
CA GLY A 152 0.52 -15.38 -7.65
C GLY A 152 -0.98 -15.52 -7.88
N ARG A 153 -1.73 -15.95 -6.87
CA ARG A 153 -3.19 -16.05 -6.95
C ARG A 153 -3.82 -14.68 -6.66
N ALA A 154 -4.85 -14.33 -7.40
CA ALA A 154 -5.59 -13.09 -7.20
C ALA A 154 -6.24 -13.02 -5.81
N MET A 155 -6.17 -11.88 -5.16
CA MET A 155 -6.93 -11.58 -3.95
C MET A 155 -8.33 -11.09 -4.31
N PRO A 156 -9.36 -11.41 -3.49
CA PRO A 156 -10.71 -10.89 -3.69
C PRO A 156 -10.86 -9.44 -3.16
N ILE A 157 -9.77 -8.67 -3.16
CA ILE A 157 -9.70 -7.27 -2.74
C ILE A 157 -9.21 -6.46 -3.93
N PRO A 158 -9.96 -5.42 -4.36
CA PRO A 158 -9.55 -4.58 -5.48
C PRO A 158 -8.23 -3.86 -5.21
N ALA A 159 -7.42 -3.66 -6.25
CA ALA A 159 -6.19 -2.88 -6.19
C ALA A 159 -6.45 -1.39 -5.89
N LEU A 160 -7.61 -0.88 -6.29
CA LEU A 160 -8.06 0.48 -6.00
C LEU A 160 -8.92 0.51 -4.74
N MET A 161 -8.78 1.58 -3.95
CA MET A 161 -9.53 1.74 -2.72
C MET A 161 -11.03 1.91 -2.98
N SER A 162 -11.85 1.26 -2.18
CA SER A 162 -13.31 1.46 -2.16
C SER A 162 -13.73 2.32 -0.97
N MET A 163 -14.67 3.21 -1.20
CA MET A 163 -15.36 3.95 -0.13
C MET A 163 -16.43 3.13 0.58
N ALA A 164 -16.74 1.93 0.10
CA ALA A 164 -17.76 1.06 0.69
C ALA A 164 -17.45 0.75 2.17
N GLY A 165 -18.40 1.04 3.04
CA GLY A 165 -18.29 0.81 4.48
C GLY A 165 -17.55 1.88 5.29
N LYS A 166 -16.93 2.87 4.64
CA LYS A 166 -16.29 4.02 5.29
C LYS A 166 -17.33 5.09 5.64
N ILE A 167 -17.12 5.75 6.77
CA ILE A 167 -17.99 6.81 7.27
C ILE A 167 -17.20 8.11 7.21
N ARG A 168 -17.69 9.07 6.43
CA ARG A 168 -17.21 10.47 6.50
C ARG A 168 -18.00 11.17 7.60
N GLU A 169 -17.30 11.77 8.57
CA GLU A 169 -17.94 12.74 9.46
C GLU A 169 -18.29 13.97 8.63
N GLU A 170 -19.56 14.34 8.58
CA GLU A 170 -19.97 15.62 8.02
C GLU A 170 -19.44 16.71 8.96
N VAL A 171 -18.54 17.54 8.46
CA VAL A 171 -18.00 18.71 9.17
C VAL A 171 -18.98 19.87 9.05
#